data_54446eec112cd3b9d614c555aa2588c7
#
_entry.id   54446eec112cd3b9d614c555aa2588c7
#
_cell.length_a   1.000
_cell.length_b   1.000
_cell.length_c   1.000
_cell.angle_alpha   90.00
_cell.angle_beta   90.00
_cell.angle_gamma   90.00
#
_symmetry.space_group_name_H-M   'P 1'
#
loop_
_entity.id
_entity.type
_entity.pdbx_description
1 polymer ?
#
loop_
_entity_poly.entity_id
_entity_poly.type
_entity_poly.pdbx_seq_one_letter_code
_entity_poly.pdbx_strand_id
1 'polypeptide(L)'
;YRPDFAVSAQWLKNGAPFRDYYVLAAEVKVPLYFWRKQRLGVEESVSRFREAREDYLSDRQELVFQAKDLYLTAKTSERLLALYREGIIPQSALSLESALAGYEVGNTDFLTLMNNFSTALTYEMQYYGELAKHAQAVARLEALVAMPLGGN
;
A
#
# COMPACT_ATOMS: atom_id res chain seq x y z
N TYR A 1 -39.29 -12.62 -1.32
CA TYR A 1 -40.19 -12.13 -0.27
C TYR A 1 -41.60 -12.64 -0.56
N ARG A 2 -42.09 -13.60 0.24
CA ARG A 2 -43.38 -14.21 0.11
C ARG A 2 -44.24 -13.78 1.31
N PRO A 3 -45.55 -13.61 1.19
CA PRO A 3 -46.39 -13.34 2.33
C PRO A 3 -46.36 -14.54 3.29
N ASP A 4 -46.24 -14.27 4.57
CA ASP A 4 -46.30 -15.29 5.62
C ASP A 4 -47.76 -15.50 5.99
N PHE A 5 -48.22 -16.76 5.99
CA PHE A 5 -49.53 -17.18 6.41
C PHE A 5 -49.43 -17.95 7.71
N ALA A 6 -50.14 -17.54 8.71
CA ALA A 6 -50.30 -18.26 9.96
C ALA A 6 -51.77 -18.59 10.20
N VAL A 7 -52.03 -19.86 10.49
CA VAL A 7 -53.37 -20.31 10.90
C VAL A 7 -53.25 -20.86 12.31
N SER A 8 -54.03 -20.32 13.22
CA SER A 8 -54.09 -20.80 14.61
C SER A 8 -55.49 -21.25 14.97
N ALA A 9 -55.59 -22.38 15.65
CA ALA A 9 -56.85 -22.88 16.21
C ALA A 9 -56.65 -23.02 17.73
N GLN A 10 -57.50 -22.39 18.49
CA GLN A 10 -57.49 -22.45 19.96
C GLN A 10 -58.84 -22.91 20.48
N TRP A 11 -58.83 -23.83 21.41
CA TRP A 11 -59.99 -24.18 22.19
C TRP A 11 -59.92 -23.50 23.54
N LEU A 12 -60.86 -22.66 23.83
CA LEU A 12 -61.01 -22.02 25.12
C LEU A 12 -62.09 -22.72 25.94
N LYS A 13 -61.67 -23.32 27.05
CA LYS A 13 -62.54 -23.96 28.00
C LYS A 13 -62.93 -22.94 29.08
N ASN A 14 -64.16 -22.52 29.10
CA ASN A 14 -64.69 -21.64 30.12
C ASN A 14 -65.42 -22.50 31.16
N GLY A 15 -65.21 -22.25 32.43
CA GLY A 15 -65.94 -22.90 33.51
C GLY A 15 -67.40 -22.46 33.55
N ALA A 16 -68.27 -23.33 34.12
CA ALA A 16 -69.73 -23.04 34.22
C ALA A 16 -69.95 -21.66 34.88
N PRO A 17 -70.89 -20.84 34.33
CA PRO A 17 -72.01 -21.18 33.36
C PRO A 17 -71.71 -20.91 31.88
N PHE A 18 -70.50 -20.62 31.50
CA PHE A 18 -70.07 -20.22 30.12
C PHE A 18 -69.80 -21.47 29.24
N ARG A 19 -70.14 -21.39 27.96
CA ARG A 19 -69.85 -22.47 26.99
C ARG A 19 -68.47 -22.40 26.49
N ASP A 20 -67.84 -23.56 26.27
CA ASP A 20 -66.56 -23.68 25.57
C ASP A 20 -66.74 -23.24 24.12
N TYR A 21 -65.73 -22.56 23.56
CA TYR A 21 -65.76 -22.11 22.15
C TYR A 21 -64.38 -22.31 21.48
N TYR A 22 -64.44 -22.44 20.17
CA TYR A 22 -63.23 -22.52 19.32
C TYR A 22 -62.97 -21.16 18.69
N VAL A 23 -61.68 -20.78 18.67
CA VAL A 23 -61.24 -19.62 17.94
C VAL A 23 -60.33 -20.12 16.80
N LEU A 24 -60.74 -19.83 15.59
CA LEU A 24 -59.92 -20.00 14.40
C LEU A 24 -59.44 -18.61 13.95
N ALA A 25 -58.16 -18.40 13.93
CA ALA A 25 -57.57 -17.16 13.41
C ALA A 25 -56.63 -17.45 12.24
N ALA A 26 -56.81 -16.72 11.17
CA ALA A 26 -55.90 -16.71 10.03
C ALA A 26 -55.23 -15.35 9.95
N GLU A 27 -53.92 -15.33 10.02
CA GLU A 27 -53.08 -14.12 9.92
C GLU A 27 -52.33 -14.14 8.61
N VAL A 28 -52.41 -13.05 7.85
CA VAL A 28 -51.63 -12.85 6.63
C VAL A 28 -50.73 -11.65 6.85
N LYS A 29 -49.41 -11.89 7.01
CA LYS A 29 -48.40 -10.83 7.07
C LYS A 29 -47.99 -10.42 5.68
N VAL A 30 -48.53 -9.33 5.18
CA VAL A 30 -48.13 -8.70 3.92
C VAL A 30 -47.20 -7.53 4.25
N PRO A 31 -45.91 -7.57 3.84
CA PRO A 31 -44.98 -6.45 4.07
C PRO A 31 -45.37 -5.27 3.17
N LEU A 32 -46.23 -4.38 3.63
CA LEU A 32 -46.77 -3.22 2.88
C LEU A 32 -45.65 -2.20 2.51
N TYR A 33 -44.48 -2.27 3.16
CA TYR A 33 -43.31 -1.41 2.88
C TYR A 33 -42.37 -1.98 1.82
N PHE A 34 -42.77 -3.02 1.12
CA PHE A 34 -42.02 -3.73 0.08
C PHE A 34 -41.41 -2.81 -0.99
N TRP A 35 -42.16 -1.80 -1.45
CA TRP A 35 -41.73 -0.95 -2.57
C TRP A 35 -40.71 0.12 -2.24
N ARG A 36 -40.60 0.56 -1.00
CA ARG A 36 -39.67 1.63 -0.62
C ARG A 36 -38.40 1.12 0.09
N LYS A 37 -38.56 0.36 1.16
CA LYS A 37 -37.44 -0.04 2.01
C LYS A 37 -36.52 -1.07 1.34
N GLN A 38 -37.08 -1.98 0.59
CA GLN A 38 -36.31 -3.04 -0.09
C GLN A 38 -35.61 -2.54 -1.35
N ARG A 39 -36.24 -1.63 -2.09
CA ARG A 39 -35.60 -0.98 -3.23
C ARG A 39 -34.36 -0.17 -2.80
N LEU A 40 -34.47 0.59 -1.73
CA LEU A 40 -33.34 1.32 -1.15
C LEU A 40 -32.23 0.37 -0.66
N GLY A 41 -32.57 -0.76 -0.05
CA GLY A 41 -31.59 -1.77 0.36
C GLY A 41 -30.84 -2.43 -0.83
N VAL A 42 -31.53 -2.63 -1.95
CA VAL A 42 -30.89 -3.12 -3.19
C VAL A 42 -29.99 -2.03 -3.78
N GLU A 43 -30.45 -0.79 -3.84
CA GLU A 43 -29.64 0.35 -4.32
C GLU A 43 -28.40 0.57 -3.46
N GLU A 44 -28.53 0.44 -2.13
CA GLU A 44 -27.40 0.48 -1.20
C GLU A 44 -26.38 -0.65 -1.47
N SER A 45 -26.87 -1.88 -1.64
CA SER A 45 -26.00 -3.03 -1.93
C SER A 45 -25.28 -2.90 -3.28
N VAL A 46 -25.96 -2.38 -4.30
CA VAL A 46 -25.36 -2.09 -5.62
C VAL A 46 -24.33 -0.97 -5.51
N SER A 47 -24.58 0.05 -4.70
CA SER A 47 -23.64 1.14 -4.48
C SER A 47 -22.39 0.67 -3.74
N ARG A 48 -22.54 -0.16 -2.70
CA ARG A 48 -21.42 -0.80 -1.99
C ARG A 48 -20.60 -1.72 -2.90
N PHE A 49 -21.25 -2.44 -3.81
CA PHE A 49 -20.54 -3.27 -4.77
C PHE A 49 -19.74 -2.42 -5.76
N ARG A 50 -20.26 -1.31 -6.22
CA ARG A 50 -19.54 -0.37 -7.09
C ARG A 50 -18.37 0.26 -6.36
N GLU A 51 -18.58 0.72 -5.13
CA GLU A 51 -17.51 1.25 -4.26
C GLU A 51 -16.37 0.24 -4.14
N ALA A 52 -16.65 -0.98 -3.68
CA ALA A 52 -15.63 -2.03 -3.54
C ALA A 52 -14.91 -2.37 -4.87
N ARG A 53 -15.60 -2.25 -5.99
CA ARG A 53 -14.98 -2.45 -7.32
C ARG A 53 -14.04 -1.31 -7.69
N GLU A 54 -14.45 -0.07 -7.44
CA GLU A 54 -13.60 1.10 -7.72
C GLU A 54 -12.39 1.14 -6.77
N ASP A 55 -12.57 0.77 -5.51
CA ASP A 55 -11.48 0.61 -4.54
C ASP A 55 -10.46 -0.43 -5.03
N TYR A 56 -10.93 -1.60 -5.48
CA TYR A 56 -10.03 -2.62 -6.05
C TYR A 56 -9.26 -2.12 -7.25
N LEU A 57 -9.89 -1.36 -8.15
CA LEU A 57 -9.20 -0.79 -9.32
C LEU A 57 -8.18 0.27 -8.91
N SER A 58 -8.51 1.10 -7.93
CA SER A 58 -7.61 2.10 -7.34
C SER A 58 -6.40 1.45 -6.70
N ASP A 59 -6.62 0.45 -5.82
CA ASP A 59 -5.54 -0.28 -5.16
C ASP A 59 -4.62 -0.98 -6.15
N ARG A 60 -5.19 -1.56 -7.20
CA ARG A 60 -4.40 -2.17 -8.28
C ARG A 60 -3.52 -1.16 -9.00
N GLN A 61 -4.04 0.03 -9.29
CA GLN A 61 -3.26 1.10 -9.95
C GLN A 61 -2.15 1.60 -9.03
N GLU A 62 -2.44 1.77 -7.75
CA GLU A 62 -1.47 2.16 -6.73
C GLU A 62 -0.32 1.15 -6.61
N LEU A 63 -0.63 -0.14 -6.55
CA LEU A 63 0.39 -1.19 -6.50
C LEU A 63 1.29 -1.20 -7.75
N VAL A 64 0.71 -1.03 -8.93
CA VAL A 64 1.49 -0.93 -10.19
C VAL A 64 2.38 0.30 -10.19
N PHE A 65 1.87 1.43 -9.70
CA PHE A 65 2.65 2.66 -9.59
C PHE A 65 3.81 2.49 -8.60
N GLN A 66 3.57 1.95 -7.42
CA GLN A 66 4.60 1.69 -6.40
C GLN A 66 5.67 0.72 -6.91
N ALA A 67 5.28 -0.36 -7.59
CA ALA A 67 6.23 -1.30 -8.18
C ALA A 67 7.13 -0.63 -9.22
N LYS A 68 6.56 0.21 -10.08
CA LYS A 68 7.30 0.95 -11.10
C LYS A 68 8.25 1.97 -10.47
N ASP A 69 7.81 2.70 -9.46
CA ASP A 69 8.62 3.68 -8.74
C ASP A 69 9.83 3.03 -8.06
N LEU A 70 9.59 1.94 -7.33
CA LEU A 70 10.66 1.17 -6.69
C LEU A 70 11.66 0.59 -7.71
N TYR A 71 11.17 0.07 -8.83
CA TYR A 71 12.02 -0.42 -9.91
C TYR A 71 12.90 0.68 -10.51
N LEU A 72 12.31 1.84 -10.79
CA LEU A 72 13.06 2.99 -11.32
C LEU A 72 14.06 3.53 -10.32
N THR A 73 13.71 3.55 -9.05
CA THR A 73 14.62 3.93 -7.96
C THR A 73 15.81 2.97 -7.88
N ALA A 74 15.57 1.66 -7.84
CA ALA A 74 16.63 0.67 -7.83
C ALA A 74 17.57 0.81 -9.04
N LYS A 75 17.00 0.93 -10.25
CA LYS A 75 17.77 1.08 -11.49
C LYS A 75 18.57 2.39 -11.55
N THR A 76 18.04 3.47 -11.00
CA THR A 76 18.74 4.76 -10.94
C THR A 76 19.89 4.69 -9.95
N SER A 77 19.67 4.15 -8.74
CA SER A 77 20.71 3.96 -7.75
C SER A 77 21.81 3.02 -8.24
N GLU A 78 21.50 1.95 -8.97
CA GLU A 78 22.48 1.07 -9.59
C GLU A 78 23.42 1.83 -10.54
N ARG A 79 22.86 2.69 -11.40
CA ARG A 79 23.66 3.52 -12.31
C ARG A 79 24.54 4.54 -11.57
N LEU A 80 24.00 5.14 -10.51
CA LEU A 80 24.75 6.07 -9.68
C LEU A 80 25.88 5.36 -8.94
N LEU A 81 25.66 4.16 -8.41
CA LEU A 81 26.69 3.35 -7.78
C LEU A 81 27.84 3.04 -8.74
N ALA A 82 27.51 2.67 -10.00
CA ALA A 82 28.54 2.47 -11.02
C ALA A 82 29.34 3.77 -11.29
N LEU A 83 28.66 4.90 -11.42
CA LEU A 83 29.30 6.21 -11.63
C LEU A 83 30.20 6.62 -10.46
N TYR A 84 29.76 6.42 -9.22
CA TYR A 84 30.57 6.70 -8.05
C TYR A 84 31.81 5.81 -7.99
N ARG A 85 31.63 4.49 -8.19
CA ARG A 85 32.70 3.51 -8.08
C ARG A 85 33.75 3.64 -9.18
N GLU A 86 33.32 3.91 -10.42
CA GLU A 86 34.19 3.88 -11.61
C GLU A 86 34.73 5.26 -11.98
N GLY A 87 34.06 6.34 -11.57
CA GLY A 87 34.43 7.70 -11.95
C GLY A 87 34.71 8.62 -10.78
N ILE A 88 33.67 8.93 -9.98
CA ILE A 88 33.73 10.04 -9.00
C ILE A 88 34.71 9.75 -7.88
N ILE A 89 34.69 8.57 -7.27
CA ILE A 89 35.58 8.21 -6.15
C ILE A 89 37.05 8.16 -6.60
N PRO A 90 37.43 7.45 -7.68
CA PRO A 90 38.79 7.46 -8.16
C PRO A 90 39.32 8.85 -8.52
N GLN A 91 38.48 9.67 -9.18
CA GLN A 91 38.87 11.02 -9.55
C GLN A 91 39.04 11.94 -8.34
N SER A 92 38.18 11.84 -7.33
CA SER A 92 38.32 12.60 -6.09
C SER A 92 39.58 12.18 -5.29
N ALA A 93 39.88 10.89 -5.28
CA ALA A 93 41.12 10.39 -4.66
C ALA A 93 42.36 10.94 -5.35
N LEU A 94 42.44 10.94 -6.69
CA LEU A 94 43.52 11.54 -7.45
C LEU A 94 43.63 13.06 -7.21
N SER A 95 42.51 13.76 -7.09
CA SER A 95 42.50 15.19 -6.77
C SER A 95 43.04 15.45 -5.38
N LEU A 96 42.70 14.62 -4.40
CA LEU A 96 43.22 14.70 -3.04
C LEU A 96 44.73 14.43 -3.00
N GLU A 97 45.20 13.36 -3.69
CA GLU A 97 46.60 13.03 -3.80
C GLU A 97 47.41 14.16 -4.43
N SER A 98 46.93 14.75 -5.53
CA SER A 98 47.55 15.90 -6.18
C SER A 98 47.58 17.13 -5.27
N ALA A 99 46.51 17.41 -4.51
CA ALA A 99 46.45 18.52 -3.57
C ALA A 99 47.46 18.30 -2.40
N LEU A 100 47.61 17.06 -1.93
CA LEU A 100 48.57 16.70 -0.90
C LEU A 100 50.01 16.91 -1.38
N ALA A 101 50.33 16.38 -2.56
CA ALA A 101 51.65 16.58 -3.15
C ALA A 101 51.96 18.08 -3.40
N GLY A 102 50.98 18.84 -3.87
CA GLY A 102 51.10 20.30 -4.03
C GLY A 102 51.29 21.04 -2.71
N TYR A 103 50.66 20.59 -1.64
CA TYR A 103 50.82 21.16 -0.30
C TYR A 103 52.23 20.91 0.27
N GLU A 104 52.76 19.69 0.09
CA GLU A 104 54.11 19.31 0.55
C GLU A 104 55.25 20.17 -0.07
N VAL A 105 55.06 20.60 -1.31
CA VAL A 105 56.00 21.49 -2.02
C VAL A 105 55.66 22.98 -1.94
N GLY A 106 54.62 23.35 -1.17
CA GLY A 106 54.23 24.73 -0.94
C GLY A 106 53.43 25.37 -2.11
N ASN A 107 52.96 24.60 -3.10
CA ASN A 107 52.23 25.07 -4.25
C ASN A 107 50.71 25.09 -4.01
N THR A 108 50.23 24.42 -2.98
CA THR A 108 48.78 24.35 -2.62
C THR A 108 48.63 24.80 -1.17
N ASP A 109 47.62 25.58 -0.88
CA ASP A 109 47.33 26.02 0.49
C ASP A 109 46.56 24.94 1.27
N PHE A 110 46.62 25.05 2.61
CA PHE A 110 45.96 24.11 3.52
C PHE A 110 44.44 24.05 3.31
N LEU A 111 43.79 25.18 3.00
CA LEU A 111 42.33 25.23 2.78
C LEU A 111 41.94 24.41 1.56
N THR A 112 42.68 24.52 0.47
CA THR A 112 42.48 23.74 -0.75
C THR A 112 42.63 22.23 -0.48
N LEU A 113 43.65 21.82 0.29
CA LEU A 113 43.84 20.43 0.70
C LEU A 113 42.65 19.92 1.51
N MET A 114 42.19 20.70 2.50
CA MET A 114 41.02 20.33 3.34
C MET A 114 39.74 20.27 2.54
N ASN A 115 39.52 21.14 1.57
CA ASN A 115 38.37 21.10 0.67
C ASN A 115 38.36 19.82 -0.19
N ASN A 116 39.51 19.41 -0.75
CA ASN A 116 39.62 18.16 -1.51
C ASN A 116 39.38 16.94 -0.62
N PHE A 117 39.92 16.92 0.60
CA PHE A 117 39.64 15.84 1.57
C PHE A 117 38.17 15.75 1.92
N SER A 118 37.53 16.87 2.27
CA SER A 118 36.09 16.93 2.59
C SER A 118 35.22 16.48 1.40
N THR A 119 35.62 16.84 0.19
CA THR A 119 34.94 16.46 -1.05
C THR A 119 35.05 14.95 -1.28
N ALA A 120 36.21 14.36 -1.16
CA ALA A 120 36.43 12.93 -1.30
C ALA A 120 35.58 12.14 -0.27
N LEU A 121 35.63 12.55 1.00
CA LEU A 121 34.84 11.94 2.05
C LEU A 121 33.32 12.05 1.77
N THR A 122 32.88 13.19 1.26
CA THR A 122 31.46 13.41 0.90
C THR A 122 31.00 12.46 -0.21
N TYR A 123 31.82 12.24 -1.22
CA TYR A 123 31.49 11.30 -2.30
C TYR A 123 31.45 9.85 -1.83
N GLU A 124 32.32 9.44 -0.92
CA GLU A 124 32.26 8.13 -0.29
C GLU A 124 30.98 7.95 0.52
N MET A 125 30.59 8.95 1.32
CA MET A 125 29.38 8.93 2.07
C MET A 125 28.12 8.83 1.15
N GLN A 126 28.12 9.56 0.04
CA GLN A 126 27.04 9.52 -0.94
C GLN A 126 26.95 8.15 -1.62
N TYR A 127 28.08 7.50 -1.92
CA TYR A 127 28.09 6.14 -2.44
C TYR A 127 27.39 5.16 -1.50
N TYR A 128 27.75 5.18 -0.20
CA TYR A 128 27.09 4.30 0.78
C TYR A 128 25.61 4.65 1.00
N GLY A 129 25.25 5.92 0.88
CA GLY A 129 23.86 6.37 0.89
C GLY A 129 23.05 5.80 -0.28
N GLU A 130 23.61 5.84 -1.50
CA GLU A 130 22.97 5.23 -2.68
C GLU A 130 22.95 3.70 -2.61
N LEU A 131 23.95 3.07 -2.02
CA LEU A 131 23.96 1.62 -1.78
C LEU A 131 22.81 1.19 -0.85
N ALA A 132 22.62 1.91 0.24
CA ALA A 132 21.52 1.67 1.16
C ALA A 132 20.16 1.89 0.50
N LYS A 133 20.02 2.94 -0.31
CA LYS A 133 18.80 3.25 -1.05
C LYS A 133 18.48 2.17 -2.09
N HIS A 134 19.49 1.69 -2.82
CA HIS A 134 19.33 0.57 -3.75
C HIS A 134 18.82 -0.68 -3.04
N ALA A 135 19.50 -1.09 -1.96
CA ALA A 135 19.10 -2.26 -1.17
C ALA A 135 17.68 -2.16 -0.60
N GLN A 136 17.29 -0.97 -0.11
CA GLN A 136 15.94 -0.72 0.37
C GLN A 136 14.89 -0.80 -0.74
N ALA A 137 15.19 -0.25 -1.92
CA ALA A 137 14.27 -0.29 -3.06
C ALA A 137 14.04 -1.73 -3.54
N VAL A 138 15.12 -2.53 -3.64
CA VAL A 138 15.03 -3.96 -4.00
C VAL A 138 14.24 -4.74 -2.96
N ALA A 139 14.55 -4.59 -1.66
CA ALA A 139 13.83 -5.30 -0.60
C ALA A 139 12.32 -4.96 -0.56
N ARG A 140 11.97 -3.70 -0.79
CA ARG A 140 10.55 -3.29 -0.89
C ARG A 140 9.88 -3.84 -2.14
N LEU A 141 10.59 -3.89 -3.25
CA LEU A 141 10.07 -4.46 -4.50
C LEU A 141 9.83 -5.97 -4.35
N GLU A 142 10.75 -6.71 -3.71
CA GLU A 142 10.60 -8.12 -3.38
C GLU A 142 9.35 -8.37 -2.51
N ALA A 143 9.15 -7.54 -1.48
CA ALA A 143 7.98 -7.64 -0.63
C ALA A 143 6.67 -7.39 -1.39
N LEU A 144 6.66 -6.44 -2.34
CA LEU A 144 5.49 -6.10 -3.14
C LEU A 144 5.13 -7.20 -4.15
N VAL A 145 6.15 -7.82 -4.77
CA VAL A 145 5.98 -8.86 -5.79
C VAL A 145 5.86 -10.26 -5.19
N ALA A 146 6.12 -10.40 -3.88
CA ALA A 146 6.17 -11.67 -3.15
C ALA A 146 7.15 -12.70 -3.76
N MET A 147 8.20 -12.24 -4.43
CA MET A 147 9.24 -13.05 -5.05
C MET A 147 10.62 -12.49 -4.71
N PRO A 148 11.63 -13.32 -4.37
CA PRO A 148 13.00 -12.87 -4.23
C PRO A 148 13.56 -12.46 -5.61
N LEU A 149 14.03 -11.22 -5.75
CA LEU A 149 14.62 -10.69 -6.99
C LEU A 149 16.16 -10.82 -7.01
N GLY A 150 16.77 -11.19 -5.88
CA GLY A 150 18.20 -11.29 -5.66
C GLY A 150 18.70 -12.71 -5.34
N GLY A 151 18.16 -13.74 -5.96
CA GLY A 151 18.56 -15.12 -5.72
C GLY A 151 19.37 -15.68 -6.89
N ASN A 152 20.67 -15.39 -6.93
CA ASN A 152 21.71 -16.29 -7.42
C ASN A 152 23.06 -15.90 -6.82
#